data_d666b1602d0a2348554a1d0a97c306cf
#
_entry.id   d666b1602d0a2348554a1d0a97c306cf
#
_cell.length_a   1.000
_cell.length_b   1.000
_cell.length_c   1.000
_cell.angle_alpha   90.00
_cell.angle_beta   90.00
_cell.angle_gamma   90.00
#
_symmetry.space_group_name_H-M   'P 1'
#
loop_
_entity.id
_entity.type
_entity.pdbx_description
1 polymer ?
#
loop_
_entity_poly.entity_id
_entity_poly.type
_entity_poly.pdbx_seq_one_letter_code
_entity_poly.pdbx_strand_id
1 'polypeptide(L)'
;MDKEKKNKVINFKNFIKSKKNNKNFNNNNNIVKNTNDDLLINEERKGNLKEKGQNNINSETKRLSNKSKRILIISAISIILIIILILVIVYLANENAREFMDKYLFGKNISEENAEVIEMENENGTRVVGNGKLLGVLENNILKQYNVNAKMEFELNVEINNPISDYKDRYLVIGQKGCNKAYLIKDSKILWEKELEGNISQVSVNKNGYTSITLTGAYRTMVDVYDAGGNKLTRIYLANTIAVDTSISSDNKYLAFAEISTSSTSTKSNIKILSIDKAKQENTEAIIYTYEVPDSALAINVNYIDNGKLVCMFDSSVQVIENNTPKTIMDLKEDKNISFAGIDLYDSTFKAIEESSGLFSANTKVEIININNEKKNVYTVKSVAKSVKTNGNVIALNLGTEIEFIDTNGWLIKRYNS
;
A
#
# COMPACT_ATOMS: atom_id res chain seq x y z
N MET A 1 45.36 21.49 22.68
CA MET A 1 44.43 22.25 23.58
C MET A 1 43.14 22.46 22.82
N ASP A 2 42.31 21.42 22.78
CA ASP A 2 41.02 21.49 22.14
C ASP A 2 39.91 21.44 23.18
N LYS A 3 39.04 22.45 23.11
CA LYS A 3 37.90 22.59 24.01
C LYS A 3 36.72 21.81 23.46
N GLU A 4 36.41 20.71 24.11
CA GLU A 4 35.13 20.00 23.89
C GLU A 4 33.91 20.91 24.17
N LYS A 5 33.09 21.10 23.14
CA LYS A 5 31.74 21.67 23.29
C LYS A 5 30.79 20.53 23.68
N LYS A 6 30.41 20.44 24.93
CA LYS A 6 29.34 19.58 25.42
C LYS A 6 27.99 20.09 24.91
N ASN A 7 27.38 19.38 23.98
CA ASN A 7 25.97 19.57 23.58
C ASN A 7 25.07 19.08 24.73
N LYS A 8 24.33 19.99 25.33
CA LYS A 8 23.29 19.68 26.33
C LYS A 8 22.06 19.14 25.62
N VAL A 9 21.87 17.84 25.65
CA VAL A 9 20.62 17.21 25.25
C VAL A 9 19.58 17.41 26.34
N ILE A 10 18.54 18.20 26.06
CA ILE A 10 17.42 18.40 27.00
C ILE A 10 16.47 17.23 26.87
N ASN A 11 16.45 16.37 27.90
CA ASN A 11 15.58 15.19 27.93
C ASN A 11 14.15 15.60 28.35
N PHE A 12 13.25 15.65 27.41
CA PHE A 12 11.84 16.06 27.57
C PHE A 12 11.03 15.20 28.56
N LYS A 13 11.47 13.99 28.87
CA LYS A 13 10.85 13.12 29.88
C LYS A 13 10.93 13.66 31.30
N ASN A 14 11.94 14.48 31.61
CA ASN A 14 12.12 15.05 32.95
C ASN A 14 11.29 16.33 33.19
N PHE A 15 10.86 16.99 32.10
CA PHE A 15 10.01 18.19 32.20
C PHE A 15 8.53 17.83 32.53
N ILE A 16 8.07 16.66 32.12
CA ILE A 16 6.70 16.19 32.43
C ILE A 16 6.60 15.66 33.86
N LYS A 17 7.69 15.10 34.43
CA LYS A 17 7.69 14.62 35.81
C LYS A 17 7.69 15.75 36.84
N SER A 18 8.30 16.91 36.57
CA SER A 18 8.31 18.04 37.50
C SER A 18 6.97 18.76 37.64
N LYS A 19 6.09 18.69 36.61
CA LYS A 19 4.72 19.25 36.65
C LYS A 19 3.70 18.37 37.38
N LYS A 20 4.00 17.08 37.57
CA LYS A 20 3.09 16.13 38.26
C LYS A 20 3.24 16.12 39.77
N ASN A 21 4.34 16.66 40.32
CA ASN A 21 4.61 16.64 41.76
C ASN A 21 4.11 17.87 42.52
N ASN A 22 3.51 18.88 41.86
CA ASN A 22 2.99 20.06 42.50
C ASN A 22 1.47 20.11 42.66
N LYS A 23 0.77 18.98 42.57
CA LYS A 23 -0.71 18.91 42.73
C LYS A 23 -1.20 18.03 43.87
N ASN A 24 -0.33 17.62 44.80
CA ASN A 24 -0.78 16.86 45.96
C ASN A 24 -0.19 17.51 47.24
N PHE A 25 -0.84 18.55 47.72
CA PHE A 25 -0.81 18.92 49.15
C PHE A 25 -1.99 19.87 49.37
N ASN A 26 -2.96 19.41 50.05
CA ASN A 26 -3.94 19.97 50.97
C ASN A 26 -5.35 19.46 50.76
N ASN A 27 -5.61 18.38 51.39
CA ASN A 27 -6.90 18.04 51.94
C ASN A 27 -6.64 17.36 53.29
N ASN A 28 -6.98 18.07 54.37
CA ASN A 28 -7.52 17.41 55.57
C ASN A 28 -8.14 18.43 56.54
N ASN A 29 -9.42 18.14 56.81
CA ASN A 29 -10.12 18.30 58.09
C ASN A 29 -10.47 19.71 58.58
N ASN A 30 -11.67 20.09 59.04
CA ASN A 30 -12.74 19.36 59.70
C ASN A 30 -13.96 20.28 59.77
N ILE A 31 -15.11 19.70 59.60
CA ILE A 31 -16.39 19.82 60.27
C ILE A 31 -16.42 20.76 61.50
N VAL A 32 -17.42 21.68 61.58
CA VAL A 32 -18.46 21.77 62.58
C VAL A 32 -19.37 22.96 62.34
N LYS A 33 -20.62 22.71 62.53
CA LYS A 33 -21.89 23.38 62.49
C LYS A 33 -22.02 24.73 63.22
N ASN A 34 -23.04 25.40 62.75
CA ASN A 34 -24.17 26.09 63.43
C ASN A 34 -24.15 27.62 63.60
N THR A 35 -25.17 28.11 63.00
CA THR A 35 -26.32 28.89 63.51
C THR A 35 -26.16 30.37 63.83
N ASN A 36 -27.01 31.08 63.13
CA ASN A 36 -27.93 32.14 63.54
C ASN A 36 -27.43 33.49 64.03
N ASP A 37 -28.08 34.39 63.38
CA ASP A 37 -28.83 35.58 63.91
C ASP A 37 -28.13 36.91 64.09
N ASP A 38 -28.65 37.77 63.33
CA ASP A 38 -29.34 39.03 63.66
C ASP A 38 -28.54 40.31 64.02
N LEU A 39 -29.00 41.28 63.29
CA LEU A 39 -29.39 42.64 63.72
C LEU A 39 -28.35 43.75 63.83
N LEU A 40 -28.53 44.69 62.88
CA LEU A 40 -28.90 46.09 63.10
C LEU A 40 -27.86 47.12 63.58
N ILE A 41 -27.88 48.18 62.84
CA ILE A 41 -27.97 49.61 63.25
C ILE A 41 -26.71 50.46 63.27
N ASN A 42 -26.80 51.41 62.34
CA ASN A 42 -26.62 52.90 62.44
C ASN A 42 -25.23 53.53 62.71
N GLU A 43 -25.02 54.40 61.82
CA GLU A 43 -24.99 55.87 61.81
C GLU A 43 -23.68 56.59 62.17
N GLU A 44 -23.35 57.41 61.20
CA GLU A 44 -22.92 58.83 61.28
C GLU A 44 -21.63 59.22 62.00
N ARG A 45 -20.74 59.88 61.34
CA ARG A 45 -20.53 61.32 61.25
C ARG A 45 -19.17 61.73 60.70
N LYS A 46 -19.31 62.55 59.71
CA LYS A 46 -18.49 63.72 59.34
C LYS A 46 -17.11 63.91 59.97
N GLY A 47 -16.18 64.23 59.08
CA GLY A 47 -14.93 64.96 59.47
C GLY A 47 -14.07 65.25 58.22
N ASN A 48 -14.22 66.45 57.66
CA ASN A 48 -13.31 67.05 56.70
C ASN A 48 -11.93 67.15 57.22
N LEU A 49 -10.93 66.91 56.38
CA LEU A 49 -9.76 67.76 56.24
C LEU A 49 -8.96 67.37 54.96
N LYS A 50 -8.61 68.46 54.26
CA LYS A 50 -7.80 68.48 53.04
C LYS A 50 -6.36 68.06 53.36
N GLU A 51 -5.67 67.36 52.49
CA GLU A 51 -4.35 67.73 52.00
C GLU A 51 -3.93 66.88 50.79
N LYS A 52 -3.56 67.63 49.80
CA LYS A 52 -2.54 67.48 48.72
C LYS A 52 -1.95 66.12 48.40
N GLY A 53 -2.24 65.68 47.20
CA GLY A 53 -1.25 65.46 46.10
C GLY A 53 -0.29 64.29 46.26
N GLN A 54 -0.64 63.21 45.64
CA GLN A 54 0.31 62.35 44.92
C GLN A 54 -0.41 61.64 43.77
N ASN A 55 0.11 61.90 42.58
CA ASN A 55 -0.33 61.23 41.36
C ASN A 55 0.00 59.72 41.43
N ASN A 56 -0.97 58.90 41.80
CA ASN A 56 -0.90 57.49 41.55
C ASN A 56 -1.52 57.21 40.20
N ILE A 57 -0.69 56.89 39.22
CA ILE A 57 -1.10 56.26 37.96
C ILE A 57 -1.61 54.88 38.32
N ASN A 58 -2.85 54.76 38.67
CA ASN A 58 -3.55 53.47 38.71
C ASN A 58 -3.79 53.03 37.27
N SER A 59 -2.91 52.17 36.77
CA SER A 59 -3.23 51.36 35.60
C SER A 59 -4.38 50.42 35.98
N GLU A 60 -5.62 50.86 35.77
CA GLU A 60 -6.77 49.96 35.77
C GLU A 60 -6.58 48.92 34.70
N THR A 61 -6.08 47.76 35.07
CA THR A 61 -6.19 46.59 34.25
C THR A 61 -7.68 46.26 34.12
N LYS A 62 -8.33 46.76 33.06
CA LYS A 62 -9.72 46.40 32.70
C LYS A 62 -9.79 44.89 32.63
N ARG A 63 -10.30 44.22 33.65
CA ARG A 63 -10.61 42.81 33.63
C ARG A 63 -11.70 42.59 32.55
N LEU A 64 -11.32 41.94 31.42
CA LEU A 64 -12.21 41.59 30.36
C LEU A 64 -13.41 40.82 30.91
N SER A 65 -14.61 41.19 30.48
CA SER A 65 -15.84 40.53 30.90
C SER A 65 -15.80 39.05 30.51
N ASN A 66 -16.53 38.19 31.21
CA ASN A 66 -16.58 36.75 30.88
C ASN A 66 -17.05 36.46 29.46
N LYS A 67 -17.92 37.34 28.89
CA LYS A 67 -18.30 37.25 27.48
C LYS A 67 -17.14 37.57 26.54
N SER A 68 -16.37 38.63 26.80
CA SER A 68 -15.19 39.00 26.00
C SER A 68 -14.11 37.95 26.06
N LYS A 69 -13.90 37.30 27.21
CA LYS A 69 -12.96 36.16 27.35
C LYS A 69 -13.39 34.94 26.52
N ARG A 70 -14.71 34.62 26.50
CA ARG A 70 -15.24 33.52 25.66
C ARG A 70 -15.08 33.81 24.17
N ILE A 71 -15.36 35.03 23.72
CA ILE A 71 -15.18 35.44 22.32
C ILE A 71 -13.70 35.35 21.92
N LEU A 72 -12.77 35.80 22.80
CA LEU A 72 -11.33 35.70 22.57
C LEU A 72 -10.85 34.23 22.46
N ILE A 73 -11.38 33.34 23.31
CA ILE A 73 -11.05 31.91 23.25
C ILE A 73 -11.59 31.29 21.96
N ILE A 74 -12.84 31.58 21.59
CA ILE A 74 -13.44 31.07 20.36
C ILE A 74 -12.70 31.58 19.12
N SER A 75 -12.30 32.87 19.09
CA SER A 75 -11.51 33.40 17.98
C SER A 75 -10.13 32.77 17.89
N ALA A 76 -9.47 32.53 19.03
CA ALA A 76 -8.17 31.85 19.05
C ALA A 76 -8.27 30.40 18.54
N ILE A 77 -9.32 29.67 18.94
CA ILE A 77 -9.59 28.30 18.43
C ILE A 77 -9.87 28.33 16.92
N SER A 78 -10.66 29.30 16.45
CA SER A 78 -10.96 29.46 15.02
C SER A 78 -9.69 29.73 14.20
N ILE A 79 -8.79 30.59 14.70
CA ILE A 79 -7.51 30.88 14.04
C ILE A 79 -6.64 29.62 13.99
N ILE A 80 -6.55 28.85 15.08
CA ILE A 80 -5.81 27.59 15.11
C ILE A 80 -6.37 26.59 14.09
N LEU A 81 -7.69 26.45 13.99
CA LEU A 81 -8.32 25.56 12.99
C LEU A 81 -8.02 26.00 11.56
N ILE A 82 -8.01 27.31 11.29
CA ILE A 82 -7.65 27.85 9.97
C ILE A 82 -6.19 27.54 9.64
N ILE A 83 -5.28 27.71 10.61
CA ILE A 83 -3.85 27.37 10.43
C ILE A 83 -3.68 25.88 10.16
N ILE A 84 -4.37 25.00 10.89
CA ILE A 84 -4.33 23.57 10.67
C ILE A 84 -4.84 23.23 9.26
N LEU A 85 -5.96 23.87 8.84
CA LEU A 85 -6.50 23.66 7.49
C LEU A 85 -5.52 24.07 6.40
N ILE A 86 -4.85 25.23 6.57
CA ILE A 86 -3.82 25.69 5.62
C ILE A 86 -2.65 24.70 5.59
N LEU A 87 -2.19 24.21 6.75
CA LEU A 87 -1.11 23.21 6.80
C LEU A 87 -1.51 21.91 6.10
N VAL A 88 -2.76 21.45 6.25
CA VAL A 88 -3.26 20.27 5.53
C VAL A 88 -3.28 20.52 4.02
N ILE A 89 -3.75 21.68 3.57
CA ILE A 89 -3.76 22.03 2.14
C ILE A 89 -2.34 22.06 1.57
N VAL A 90 -1.41 22.68 2.28
CA VAL A 90 0.01 22.75 1.86
C VAL A 90 0.63 21.36 1.85
N TYR A 91 0.35 20.52 2.84
CA TYR A 91 0.78 19.12 2.90
C TYR A 91 0.27 18.31 1.71
N LEU A 92 -0.97 18.51 1.30
CA LEU A 92 -1.59 17.79 0.17
C LEU A 92 -1.15 18.31 -1.20
N ALA A 93 -0.84 19.61 -1.30
CA ALA A 93 -0.58 20.28 -2.58
C ALA A 93 0.91 20.41 -2.95
N ASN A 94 1.83 20.31 -1.98
CA ASN A 94 3.25 20.57 -2.21
C ASN A 94 4.11 19.43 -1.66
N GLU A 95 4.80 18.73 -2.56
CA GLU A 95 5.65 17.57 -2.24
C GLU A 95 6.82 17.94 -1.31
N ASN A 96 7.52 19.03 -1.58
CA ASN A 96 8.65 19.47 -0.74
C ASN A 96 8.18 19.85 0.69
N ALA A 97 7.01 20.49 0.80
CA ALA A 97 6.44 20.82 2.09
C ALA A 97 5.99 19.56 2.85
N ARG A 98 5.48 18.56 2.13
CA ARG A 98 5.12 17.25 2.69
C ARG A 98 6.36 16.52 3.19
N GLU A 99 7.43 16.39 2.38
CA GLU A 99 8.69 15.79 2.81
C GLU A 99 9.27 16.48 4.05
N PHE A 100 9.24 17.81 4.07
CA PHE A 100 9.68 18.59 5.24
C PHE A 100 8.84 18.26 6.48
N MET A 101 7.51 18.26 6.37
CA MET A 101 6.62 17.94 7.48
C MET A 101 6.75 16.48 7.93
N ASP A 102 6.85 15.54 7.01
CA ASP A 102 7.06 14.13 7.31
C ASP A 102 8.37 13.91 8.08
N LYS A 103 9.45 14.55 7.64
CA LYS A 103 10.76 14.43 8.28
C LYS A 103 10.83 15.13 9.63
N TYR A 104 10.39 16.38 9.74
CA TYR A 104 10.63 17.21 10.91
C TYR A 104 9.47 17.28 11.91
N LEU A 105 8.21 17.17 11.47
CA LEU A 105 7.03 17.16 12.34
C LEU A 105 6.58 15.75 12.73
N PHE A 106 6.57 14.83 11.77
CA PHE A 106 6.07 13.47 12.01
C PHE A 106 7.19 12.46 12.27
N GLY A 107 8.46 12.86 12.12
CA GLY A 107 9.62 12.01 12.41
C GLY A 107 9.73 10.80 11.48
N LYS A 108 9.17 10.89 10.27
CA LYS A 108 9.30 9.81 9.28
C LYS A 108 10.69 9.87 8.66
N ASN A 109 11.40 8.75 8.67
CA ASN A 109 12.64 8.60 7.91
C ASN A 109 12.30 8.30 6.45
N ILE A 110 12.34 9.32 5.58
CA ILE A 110 12.10 9.18 4.15
C ILE A 110 13.34 8.62 3.45
N SER A 111 14.53 8.97 3.92
CA SER A 111 15.79 8.42 3.43
C SER A 111 16.54 7.72 4.57
N GLU A 112 16.92 6.48 4.36
CA GLU A 112 17.80 5.72 5.28
C GLU A 112 19.14 5.47 4.60
N GLU A 113 20.22 5.87 5.27
CA GLU A 113 21.59 5.57 4.86
C GLU A 113 22.01 4.14 5.26
N ASN A 114 21.34 3.56 6.27
CA ASN A 114 21.61 2.21 6.79
C ASN A 114 20.31 1.40 6.76
N ALA A 115 20.06 0.68 5.68
CA ALA A 115 19.03 -0.35 5.64
C ALA A 115 19.57 -1.65 6.24
N GLU A 116 18.73 -2.40 6.93
CA GLU A 116 19.03 -3.80 7.29
C GLU A 116 19.27 -4.61 6.01
N VAL A 117 20.40 -5.29 5.93
CA VAL A 117 20.86 -6.01 4.72
C VAL A 117 20.78 -7.52 4.95
N ILE A 118 20.24 -8.22 3.97
CA ILE A 118 20.29 -9.68 3.90
C ILE A 118 21.45 -10.05 2.96
N GLU A 119 22.49 -10.65 3.51
CA GLU A 119 23.59 -11.17 2.70
C GLU A 119 23.16 -12.45 1.98
N MET A 120 23.43 -12.52 0.68
CA MET A 120 23.10 -13.67 -0.16
C MET A 120 24.40 -14.41 -0.52
N GLU A 121 24.40 -15.74 -0.38
CA GLU A 121 25.60 -16.56 -0.62
C GLU A 121 25.95 -16.71 -2.12
N ASN A 122 24.94 -16.61 -3.00
CA ASN A 122 25.13 -16.81 -4.43
C ASN A 122 24.23 -15.89 -5.28
N GLU A 123 24.80 -14.81 -5.80
CA GLU A 123 24.07 -13.82 -6.61
C GLU A 123 23.41 -14.41 -7.86
N ASN A 124 23.99 -15.40 -8.50
CA ASN A 124 23.51 -15.96 -9.76
C ASN A 124 22.39 -17.01 -9.59
N GLY A 125 22.29 -17.64 -8.41
CA GLY A 125 21.31 -18.68 -8.09
C GLY A 125 20.16 -18.23 -7.22
N THR A 126 20.28 -17.08 -6.58
CA THR A 126 19.29 -16.57 -5.62
C THR A 126 18.08 -15.95 -6.31
N ARG A 127 16.90 -16.28 -5.83
CA ARG A 127 15.63 -15.69 -6.26
C ARG A 127 14.88 -15.14 -5.06
N VAL A 128 14.36 -13.92 -5.21
CA VAL A 128 13.56 -13.25 -4.19
C VAL A 128 12.09 -13.40 -4.54
N VAL A 129 11.30 -13.84 -3.58
CA VAL A 129 9.85 -14.03 -3.71
C VAL A 129 9.13 -13.30 -2.57
N GLY A 130 8.01 -12.67 -2.86
CA GLY A 130 7.15 -12.10 -1.83
C GLY A 130 6.42 -13.21 -1.07
N ASN A 131 6.17 -13.01 0.22
CA ASN A 131 5.30 -13.87 1.02
C ASN A 131 4.61 -13.04 2.12
N GLY A 132 3.63 -12.24 1.72
CA GLY A 132 2.89 -11.37 2.64
C GLY A 132 3.80 -10.37 3.36
N LYS A 133 3.99 -10.57 4.68
CA LYS A 133 4.87 -9.75 5.52
C LYS A 133 6.32 -10.21 5.56
N LEU A 134 6.62 -11.33 4.89
CA LEU A 134 7.94 -11.94 4.86
C LEU A 134 8.55 -11.76 3.48
N LEU A 135 9.87 -11.66 3.45
CA LEU A 135 10.66 -11.75 2.23
C LEU A 135 11.18 -13.18 2.11
N GLY A 136 10.81 -13.87 1.05
CA GLY A 136 11.37 -15.18 0.72
C GLY A 136 12.63 -15.02 -0.12
N VAL A 137 13.69 -15.69 0.27
CA VAL A 137 14.92 -15.84 -0.52
C VAL A 137 15.10 -17.33 -0.81
N LEU A 138 14.99 -17.68 -2.08
CA LEU A 138 15.20 -19.05 -2.53
C LEU A 138 16.63 -19.21 -3.00
N GLU A 139 17.35 -20.10 -2.35
CA GLU A 139 18.75 -20.39 -2.58
C GLU A 139 19.03 -21.88 -2.32
N ASN A 140 19.72 -22.56 -3.24
CA ASN A 140 20.05 -23.98 -3.10
C ASN A 140 18.88 -24.90 -2.73
N ASN A 141 17.69 -24.70 -3.34
CA ASN A 141 16.43 -25.40 -3.05
C ASN A 141 15.85 -25.12 -1.64
N ILE A 142 16.37 -24.15 -0.94
CA ILE A 142 15.89 -23.75 0.38
C ILE A 142 15.25 -22.38 0.28
N LEU A 143 14.02 -22.27 0.72
CA LEU A 143 13.32 -21.00 0.88
C LEU A 143 13.54 -20.47 2.30
N LYS A 144 14.42 -19.49 2.44
CA LYS A 144 14.64 -18.76 3.68
C LYS A 144 13.63 -17.59 3.74
N GLN A 145 12.99 -17.38 4.89
CA GLN A 145 12.02 -16.29 5.06
C GLN A 145 12.50 -15.30 6.11
N TYR A 146 12.54 -14.04 5.72
CA TYR A 146 13.03 -12.95 6.54
C TYR A 146 11.88 -11.97 6.85
N ASN A 147 11.86 -11.44 8.08
CA ASN A 147 10.94 -10.39 8.46
C ASN A 147 11.46 -8.99 8.03
N VAL A 148 10.69 -7.95 8.37
CA VAL A 148 11.01 -6.55 8.04
C VAL A 148 12.31 -6.02 8.66
N ASN A 149 12.87 -6.72 9.65
CA ASN A 149 14.15 -6.39 10.29
C ASN A 149 15.30 -7.27 9.78
N ALA A 150 15.17 -7.83 8.57
CA ALA A 150 16.13 -8.74 7.94
C ALA A 150 16.49 -9.99 8.79
N LYS A 151 15.70 -10.30 9.82
CA LYS A 151 15.91 -11.48 10.66
C LYS A 151 15.26 -12.69 10.00
N MET A 152 16.03 -13.75 9.80
CA MET A 152 15.52 -15.05 9.32
C MET A 152 14.57 -15.65 10.38
N GLU A 153 13.35 -15.95 9.98
CA GLU A 153 12.34 -16.56 10.84
C GLU A 153 12.12 -18.02 10.52
N PHE A 154 12.25 -18.40 9.23
CA PHE A 154 11.92 -19.74 8.76
C PHE A 154 12.82 -20.18 7.64
N GLU A 155 12.94 -21.48 7.53
CA GLU A 155 13.63 -22.18 6.46
C GLU A 155 12.78 -23.38 6.02
N LEU A 156 12.57 -23.50 4.69
CA LEU A 156 11.76 -24.56 4.09
C LEU A 156 12.53 -25.16 2.91
N ASN A 157 12.63 -26.49 2.86
CA ASN A 157 13.14 -27.19 1.68
C ASN A 157 12.02 -27.32 0.64
N VAL A 158 12.21 -26.76 -0.56
CA VAL A 158 11.21 -26.72 -1.63
C VAL A 158 11.68 -27.30 -2.96
N GLU A 159 12.90 -27.82 -3.06
CA GLU A 159 13.46 -28.46 -4.26
C GLU A 159 13.12 -27.75 -5.60
N ILE A 160 13.30 -26.42 -5.66
CA ILE A 160 12.99 -25.60 -6.84
C ILE A 160 14.23 -24.80 -7.24
N ASN A 161 14.62 -24.91 -8.52
CA ASN A 161 15.79 -24.19 -9.07
C ASN A 161 15.40 -22.99 -9.96
N ASN A 162 14.29 -23.08 -10.71
CA ASN A 162 13.80 -22.01 -11.56
C ASN A 162 12.36 -21.65 -11.15
N PRO A 163 12.19 -20.83 -10.10
CA PRO A 163 10.89 -20.57 -9.52
C PRO A 163 10.02 -19.68 -10.42
N ILE A 164 8.74 -20.03 -10.47
CA ILE A 164 7.64 -19.14 -10.79
C ILE A 164 6.74 -19.09 -9.57
N SER A 165 6.33 -17.92 -9.15
CA SER A 165 5.57 -17.74 -7.91
C SER A 165 4.55 -16.64 -8.01
N ASP A 166 3.48 -16.78 -7.24
CA ASP A 166 2.50 -15.74 -6.96
C ASP A 166 2.15 -15.80 -5.46
N TYR A 167 1.83 -14.64 -4.89
CA TYR A 167 1.44 -14.57 -3.49
C TYR A 167 0.26 -13.62 -3.28
N LYS A 168 -0.60 -13.98 -2.34
CA LYS A 168 -1.70 -13.12 -1.91
C LYS A 168 -1.92 -13.30 -0.41
N ASP A 169 -1.86 -12.20 0.34
CA ASP A 169 -1.98 -12.18 1.80
C ASP A 169 -0.96 -13.12 2.47
N ARG A 170 -1.38 -14.27 2.97
CA ARG A 170 -0.55 -15.25 3.69
C ARG A 170 -0.16 -16.47 2.86
N TYR A 171 -0.61 -16.56 1.62
CA TYR A 171 -0.39 -17.71 0.76
C TYR A 171 0.62 -17.37 -0.33
N LEU A 172 1.58 -18.27 -0.49
CA LEU A 172 2.56 -18.27 -1.57
C LEU A 172 2.41 -19.57 -2.33
N VAL A 173 2.08 -19.51 -3.62
CA VAL A 173 2.25 -20.61 -4.53
C VAL A 173 3.61 -20.47 -5.22
N ILE A 174 4.38 -21.55 -5.27
CA ILE A 174 5.67 -21.57 -5.96
C ILE A 174 5.78 -22.86 -6.76
N GLY A 175 6.21 -22.76 -8.01
CA GLY A 175 6.41 -23.87 -8.91
C GLY A 175 7.77 -23.82 -9.59
N GLN A 176 8.21 -24.98 -10.11
CA GLN A 176 9.36 -25.09 -10.98
C GLN A 176 8.94 -24.81 -12.42
N LYS A 177 9.29 -23.62 -12.95
CA LYS A 177 8.93 -23.26 -14.33
C LYS A 177 9.53 -24.24 -15.35
N GLY A 178 8.71 -24.74 -16.27
CA GLY A 178 9.11 -25.74 -17.25
C GLY A 178 9.21 -27.16 -16.72
N CYS A 179 8.85 -27.40 -15.45
CA CYS A 179 8.76 -28.70 -14.79
C CYS A 179 7.36 -28.88 -14.19
N ASN A 180 7.16 -29.96 -13.44
CA ASN A 180 5.83 -30.35 -12.95
C ASN A 180 5.66 -30.25 -11.43
N LYS A 181 6.60 -29.67 -10.69
CA LYS A 181 6.55 -29.62 -9.22
C LYS A 181 6.08 -28.26 -8.72
N ALA A 182 5.11 -28.26 -7.82
CA ALA A 182 4.56 -27.06 -7.21
C ALA A 182 4.22 -27.23 -5.73
N TYR A 183 4.26 -26.13 -4.99
CA TYR A 183 3.96 -26.05 -3.56
C TYR A 183 2.98 -24.91 -3.29
N LEU A 184 2.09 -25.11 -2.32
CA LEU A 184 1.39 -24.02 -1.66
C LEU A 184 1.92 -23.89 -0.24
N ILE A 185 2.33 -22.70 0.10
CA ILE A 185 2.90 -22.35 1.41
C ILE A 185 1.97 -21.31 2.05
N LYS A 186 1.63 -21.52 3.32
CA LYS A 186 0.92 -20.54 4.13
C LYS A 186 1.79 -20.15 5.31
N ASP A 187 2.05 -18.85 5.45
CA ASP A 187 3.02 -18.35 6.42
C ASP A 187 4.37 -19.05 6.20
N SER A 188 4.68 -20.06 6.97
CA SER A 188 5.96 -20.77 6.92
C SER A 188 5.78 -22.29 6.92
N LYS A 189 4.62 -22.74 6.44
CA LYS A 189 4.30 -24.18 6.35
C LYS A 189 3.86 -24.55 4.97
N ILE A 190 4.41 -25.62 4.43
CA ILE A 190 3.93 -26.26 3.21
C ILE A 190 2.55 -26.87 3.53
N LEU A 191 1.52 -26.39 2.86
CA LEU A 191 0.17 -26.95 2.95
C LEU A 191 0.04 -28.18 2.06
N TRP A 192 0.59 -28.11 0.86
CA TRP A 192 0.67 -29.23 -0.06
C TRP A 192 1.86 -29.06 -1.02
N GLU A 193 2.34 -30.21 -1.49
CA GLU A 193 3.30 -30.40 -2.56
C GLU A 193 2.68 -31.29 -3.62
N LYS A 194 2.90 -30.99 -4.90
CA LYS A 194 2.32 -31.76 -6.00
C LYS A 194 3.28 -31.93 -7.16
N GLU A 195 3.23 -33.13 -7.74
CA GLU A 195 3.67 -33.39 -9.10
C GLU A 195 2.49 -33.35 -10.05
N LEU A 196 2.59 -32.54 -11.07
CA LEU A 196 1.51 -32.21 -12.00
C LEU A 196 1.69 -32.97 -13.32
N GLU A 197 0.61 -33.14 -14.08
CA GLU A 197 0.59 -33.87 -15.36
C GLU A 197 1.01 -32.99 -16.56
N GLY A 198 1.88 -32.03 -16.35
CA GLY A 198 2.38 -31.12 -17.38
C GLY A 198 3.41 -30.14 -16.82
N ASN A 199 4.04 -29.43 -17.72
CA ASN A 199 5.04 -28.43 -17.35
C ASN A 199 4.39 -27.10 -16.95
N ILE A 200 4.76 -26.59 -15.81
CA ILE A 200 4.23 -25.32 -15.27
C ILE A 200 4.70 -24.15 -16.15
N SER A 201 3.76 -23.35 -16.60
CA SER A 201 4.02 -22.08 -17.31
C SER A 201 3.64 -20.85 -16.47
N GLN A 202 2.57 -20.95 -15.66
CA GLN A 202 2.07 -19.88 -14.81
C GLN A 202 1.45 -20.45 -13.54
N VAL A 203 1.49 -19.69 -12.45
CA VAL A 203 0.82 -19.98 -11.18
C VAL A 203 0.12 -18.72 -10.67
N SER A 204 -1.03 -18.89 -10.04
CA SER A 204 -1.73 -17.78 -9.39
C SER A 204 -2.42 -18.28 -8.13
N VAL A 205 -2.51 -17.44 -7.09
CA VAL A 205 -3.17 -17.76 -5.82
C VAL A 205 -4.05 -16.61 -5.36
N ASN A 206 -5.22 -16.93 -4.81
CA ASN A 206 -6.06 -15.93 -4.17
C ASN A 206 -5.80 -15.84 -2.65
N LYS A 207 -6.40 -14.86 -1.98
CA LYS A 207 -6.25 -14.63 -0.54
C LYS A 207 -6.74 -15.76 0.36
N ASN A 208 -7.49 -16.72 -0.16
CA ASN A 208 -7.98 -17.89 0.56
C ASN A 208 -7.16 -19.17 0.25
N GLY A 209 -6.08 -19.06 -0.55
CA GLY A 209 -5.23 -20.18 -0.91
C GLY A 209 -5.75 -21.05 -2.06
N TYR A 210 -6.82 -20.63 -2.74
CA TYR A 210 -7.22 -21.28 -3.99
C TYR A 210 -6.20 -20.93 -5.06
N THR A 211 -5.77 -21.95 -5.80
CA THR A 211 -4.62 -21.86 -6.70
C THR A 211 -5.02 -22.28 -8.10
N SER A 212 -4.63 -21.53 -9.11
CA SER A 212 -4.67 -21.94 -10.51
C SER A 212 -3.25 -22.15 -11.03
N ILE A 213 -3.05 -23.25 -11.74
CA ILE A 213 -1.76 -23.60 -12.34
C ILE A 213 -1.96 -23.85 -13.82
N THR A 214 -1.29 -23.05 -14.62
CA THR A 214 -1.29 -23.21 -16.08
C THR A 214 -0.18 -24.15 -16.49
N LEU A 215 -0.53 -25.18 -17.25
CA LEU A 215 0.34 -26.27 -17.67
C LEU A 215 0.43 -26.36 -19.19
N THR A 216 1.57 -26.77 -19.68
CA THR A 216 1.81 -27.19 -21.05
C THR A 216 2.14 -28.69 -21.09
N GLY A 217 1.69 -29.39 -22.14
CA GLY A 217 1.90 -30.85 -22.22
C GLY A 217 1.15 -31.47 -23.39
N ALA A 218 0.32 -32.48 -23.11
CA ALA A 218 -0.48 -33.18 -24.14
C ALA A 218 -1.45 -32.26 -24.90
N TYR A 219 -1.94 -31.22 -24.23
CA TYR A 219 -2.72 -30.15 -24.83
C TYR A 219 -1.86 -28.89 -24.92
N ARG A 220 -2.27 -27.91 -25.76
CA ARG A 220 -1.54 -26.66 -25.91
C ARG A 220 -1.44 -25.92 -24.59
N THR A 221 -2.55 -25.87 -23.85
CA THR A 221 -2.59 -25.38 -22.48
C THR A 221 -3.64 -26.14 -21.67
N MET A 222 -3.33 -26.40 -20.41
CA MET A 222 -4.27 -26.87 -19.40
C MET A 222 -4.24 -25.90 -18.22
N VAL A 223 -5.37 -25.67 -17.59
CA VAL A 223 -5.44 -24.89 -16.35
C VAL A 223 -6.05 -25.75 -15.26
N ASP A 224 -5.26 -26.11 -14.27
CA ASP A 224 -5.71 -26.82 -13.07
C ASP A 224 -6.10 -25.83 -11.97
N VAL A 225 -7.22 -26.08 -11.30
CA VAL A 225 -7.67 -25.31 -10.14
C VAL A 225 -7.70 -26.20 -8.92
N TYR A 226 -7.07 -25.71 -7.85
CA TYR A 226 -6.99 -26.40 -6.55
C TYR A 226 -7.59 -25.54 -5.44
N ASP A 227 -8.19 -26.18 -4.42
CA ASP A 227 -8.50 -25.54 -3.17
C ASP A 227 -7.26 -25.40 -2.28
N ALA A 228 -7.41 -24.71 -1.14
CA ALA A 228 -6.30 -24.53 -0.18
C ALA A 228 -5.75 -25.83 0.42
N GLY A 229 -6.55 -26.89 0.43
CA GLY A 229 -6.15 -28.24 0.86
C GLY A 229 -5.43 -29.04 -0.22
N GLY A 230 -5.34 -28.49 -1.45
CA GLY A 230 -4.73 -29.17 -2.59
C GLY A 230 -5.66 -30.14 -3.32
N ASN A 231 -6.96 -30.14 -3.03
CA ASN A 231 -7.89 -30.95 -3.82
C ASN A 231 -8.08 -30.29 -5.19
N LYS A 232 -7.93 -31.09 -6.25
CA LYS A 232 -8.20 -30.59 -7.62
C LYS A 232 -9.70 -30.39 -7.79
N LEU A 233 -10.10 -29.18 -8.10
CA LEU A 233 -11.49 -28.79 -8.29
C LEU A 233 -11.95 -28.99 -9.72
N THR A 234 -11.11 -28.63 -10.69
CA THR A 234 -11.39 -28.76 -12.12
C THR A 234 -10.11 -28.66 -12.94
N ARG A 235 -10.17 -29.08 -14.20
CA ARG A 235 -9.16 -28.88 -15.23
C ARG A 235 -9.82 -28.36 -16.50
N ILE A 236 -9.26 -27.31 -17.06
CA ILE A 236 -9.67 -26.73 -18.33
C ILE A 236 -8.66 -27.15 -19.38
N TYR A 237 -9.15 -27.63 -20.51
CA TYR A 237 -8.33 -28.03 -21.65
C TYR A 237 -8.47 -27.00 -22.79
N LEU A 238 -7.38 -26.41 -23.21
CA LEU A 238 -7.30 -25.42 -24.26
C LEU A 238 -6.48 -26.03 -25.43
N ALA A 239 -7.18 -26.65 -26.41
CA ALA A 239 -6.51 -27.31 -27.53
C ALA A 239 -5.92 -26.32 -28.55
N ASN A 240 -6.60 -25.20 -28.79
CA ASN A 240 -6.29 -24.25 -29.87
C ASN A 240 -5.79 -22.88 -29.36
N THR A 241 -5.88 -22.62 -28.08
CA THR A 241 -5.50 -21.36 -27.47
C THR A 241 -4.45 -21.55 -26.38
N ILE A 242 -3.81 -20.47 -25.98
CA ILE A 242 -2.84 -20.42 -24.90
C ILE A 242 -3.42 -19.54 -23.79
N ALA A 243 -3.56 -20.07 -22.57
CA ALA A 243 -3.81 -19.23 -21.41
C ALA A 243 -2.52 -18.50 -21.04
N VAL A 244 -2.58 -17.16 -21.05
CA VAL A 244 -1.43 -16.31 -20.74
C VAL A 244 -1.41 -15.92 -19.28
N ASP A 245 -2.59 -15.77 -18.66
CA ASP A 245 -2.71 -15.48 -17.24
C ASP A 245 -4.06 -15.92 -16.68
N THR A 246 -4.11 -16.10 -15.36
CA THR A 246 -5.30 -16.57 -14.63
C THR A 246 -5.44 -15.87 -13.29
N SER A 247 -6.68 -15.67 -12.84
CA SER A 247 -6.97 -15.13 -11.51
C SER A 247 -8.25 -15.75 -10.93
N ILE A 248 -8.23 -16.10 -9.64
CA ILE A 248 -9.37 -16.65 -8.91
C ILE A 248 -10.01 -15.55 -8.06
N SER A 249 -11.33 -15.41 -8.13
CA SER A 249 -12.08 -14.43 -7.35
C SER A 249 -11.91 -14.63 -5.84
N SER A 250 -12.00 -13.55 -5.08
CA SER A 250 -11.80 -13.59 -3.64
C SER A 250 -12.89 -14.37 -2.86
N ASP A 251 -14.04 -14.63 -3.49
CA ASP A 251 -15.11 -15.49 -2.96
C ASP A 251 -14.98 -16.95 -3.39
N ASN A 252 -13.92 -17.31 -4.14
CA ASN A 252 -13.59 -18.66 -4.64
C ASN A 252 -14.58 -19.24 -5.64
N LYS A 253 -15.47 -18.42 -6.23
CA LYS A 253 -16.52 -18.91 -7.13
C LYS A 253 -16.15 -18.90 -8.60
N TYR A 254 -15.21 -18.00 -8.96
CA TYR A 254 -14.90 -17.75 -10.36
C TYR A 254 -13.40 -17.84 -10.61
N LEU A 255 -13.07 -18.43 -11.78
CA LEU A 255 -11.77 -18.34 -12.41
C LEU A 255 -11.89 -17.45 -13.63
N ALA A 256 -11.12 -16.38 -13.70
CA ALA A 256 -10.89 -15.65 -14.93
C ALA A 256 -9.58 -16.10 -15.57
N PHE A 257 -9.57 -16.19 -16.89
CA PHE A 257 -8.34 -16.43 -17.64
C PHE A 257 -8.32 -15.66 -18.95
N ALA A 258 -7.15 -15.15 -19.29
CA ALA A 258 -6.85 -14.54 -20.56
C ALA A 258 -6.31 -15.62 -21.51
N GLU A 259 -6.89 -15.75 -22.70
CA GLU A 259 -6.41 -16.68 -23.70
C GLU A 259 -6.08 -15.98 -25.02
N ILE A 260 -5.08 -16.49 -25.70
CA ILE A 260 -4.67 -16.04 -27.03
C ILE A 260 -4.79 -17.19 -28.04
N SER A 261 -5.45 -16.92 -29.17
CA SER A 261 -5.51 -17.80 -30.31
C SER A 261 -4.56 -17.31 -31.40
N THR A 262 -3.73 -18.23 -31.90
CA THR A 262 -2.81 -18.00 -33.02
C THR A 262 -3.17 -18.88 -34.23
N SER A 263 -4.37 -19.46 -34.24
CA SER A 263 -4.82 -20.40 -35.29
C SER A 263 -5.36 -19.73 -36.57
N SER A 264 -5.54 -18.40 -36.54
CA SER A 264 -5.96 -17.58 -37.67
C SER A 264 -4.83 -16.68 -38.18
N THR A 265 -5.08 -16.02 -39.34
CA THR A 265 -4.13 -15.02 -39.88
C THR A 265 -3.93 -13.81 -38.98
N SER A 266 -4.82 -13.58 -38.03
CA SER A 266 -4.68 -12.55 -36.97
C SER A 266 -4.76 -13.20 -35.61
N THR A 267 -3.91 -12.70 -34.68
CA THR A 267 -3.98 -13.09 -33.27
C THR A 267 -5.24 -12.51 -32.64
N LYS A 268 -5.99 -13.35 -31.91
CA LYS A 268 -7.20 -12.95 -31.17
C LYS A 268 -7.03 -13.27 -29.70
N SER A 269 -7.50 -12.37 -28.85
CA SER A 269 -7.52 -12.57 -27.40
C SER A 269 -8.94 -12.61 -26.89
N ASN A 270 -9.17 -13.43 -25.89
CA ASN A 270 -10.43 -13.50 -25.15
C ASN A 270 -10.14 -13.47 -23.64
N ILE A 271 -11.06 -12.85 -22.91
CA ILE A 271 -11.15 -13.03 -21.47
C ILE A 271 -12.35 -13.92 -21.18
N LYS A 272 -12.13 -15.00 -20.47
CA LYS A 272 -13.20 -15.93 -20.08
C LYS A 272 -13.34 -16.00 -18.57
N ILE A 273 -14.58 -16.08 -18.11
CA ILE A 273 -14.92 -16.29 -16.71
C ILE A 273 -15.62 -17.63 -16.58
N LEU A 274 -15.10 -18.49 -15.75
CA LEU A 274 -15.60 -19.82 -15.45
C LEU A 274 -16.14 -19.86 -14.02
N SER A 275 -17.33 -20.46 -13.85
CA SER A 275 -17.86 -20.82 -12.55
C SER A 275 -17.21 -22.12 -12.07
N ILE A 276 -16.46 -22.04 -10.96
CA ILE A 276 -15.75 -23.18 -10.37
C ILE A 276 -16.74 -24.25 -9.93
N ASP A 277 -17.88 -23.86 -9.34
CA ASP A 277 -18.88 -24.83 -8.86
C ASP A 277 -19.56 -25.59 -10.01
N LYS A 278 -19.85 -24.93 -11.14
CA LYS A 278 -20.35 -25.61 -12.33
C LYS A 278 -19.29 -26.52 -12.95
N ALA A 279 -18.04 -26.08 -12.98
CA ALA A 279 -16.94 -26.87 -13.53
C ALA A 279 -16.65 -28.15 -12.72
N LYS A 280 -16.77 -28.11 -11.39
CA LYS A 280 -16.69 -29.30 -10.51
C LYS A 280 -17.73 -30.37 -10.85
N GLN A 281 -18.88 -29.96 -11.38
CA GLN A 281 -19.99 -30.86 -11.79
C GLN A 281 -19.86 -31.29 -13.24
N GLU A 282 -18.73 -31.02 -13.90
CA GLU A 282 -18.50 -31.30 -15.32
C GLU A 282 -19.56 -30.67 -16.24
N ASN A 283 -20.14 -29.54 -15.80
CA ASN A 283 -21.16 -28.85 -16.56
C ASN A 283 -20.55 -28.17 -17.78
N THR A 284 -21.07 -28.44 -18.95
CA THR A 284 -20.63 -27.83 -20.22
C THR A 284 -20.83 -26.33 -20.28
N GLU A 285 -21.71 -25.76 -19.42
CA GLU A 285 -21.97 -24.33 -19.29
C GLU A 285 -21.15 -23.70 -18.15
N ALA A 286 -19.98 -24.27 -17.77
CA ALA A 286 -19.14 -23.73 -16.72
C ALA A 286 -18.53 -22.38 -17.11
N ILE A 287 -18.27 -22.11 -18.40
CA ILE A 287 -17.90 -20.78 -18.87
C ILE A 287 -19.14 -19.91 -18.90
N ILE A 288 -19.21 -18.92 -18.04
CA ILE A 288 -20.38 -18.04 -17.85
C ILE A 288 -20.28 -16.72 -18.58
N TYR A 289 -19.07 -16.35 -19.01
CA TYR A 289 -18.83 -15.12 -19.74
C TYR A 289 -17.60 -15.26 -20.64
N THR A 290 -17.70 -14.70 -21.85
CA THR A 290 -16.59 -14.57 -22.79
C THR A 290 -16.60 -13.14 -23.34
N TYR A 291 -15.46 -12.46 -23.21
CA TYR A 291 -15.22 -11.16 -23.80
C TYR A 291 -14.21 -11.33 -24.94
N GLU A 292 -14.67 -11.18 -26.17
CA GLU A 292 -13.80 -11.10 -27.31
C GLU A 292 -13.19 -9.70 -27.38
N VAL A 293 -11.87 -9.65 -27.30
CA VAL A 293 -11.16 -8.37 -27.23
C VAL A 293 -11.17 -7.73 -28.62
N PRO A 294 -11.69 -6.49 -28.75
CA PRO A 294 -11.75 -5.82 -30.04
C PRO A 294 -10.36 -5.41 -30.55
N ASP A 295 -10.29 -5.03 -31.83
CA ASP A 295 -9.12 -4.42 -32.48
C ASP A 295 -7.83 -5.26 -32.43
N SER A 296 -7.95 -6.60 -32.32
CA SER A 296 -6.81 -7.51 -32.21
C SER A 296 -5.85 -7.17 -31.05
N ALA A 297 -6.32 -6.48 -30.01
CA ALA A 297 -5.52 -6.21 -28.82
C ALA A 297 -5.15 -7.51 -28.12
N LEU A 298 -3.93 -7.56 -27.59
CA LEU A 298 -3.40 -8.73 -26.90
C LEU A 298 -3.66 -8.66 -25.42
N ALA A 299 -4.31 -9.67 -24.87
CA ALA A 299 -4.46 -9.83 -23.43
C ALA A 299 -3.11 -10.21 -22.81
N ILE A 300 -2.70 -9.51 -21.76
CA ILE A 300 -1.42 -9.68 -21.09
C ILE A 300 -1.62 -10.26 -19.69
N ASN A 301 -2.54 -9.69 -18.92
CA ASN A 301 -2.71 -10.05 -17.51
C ASN A 301 -4.16 -9.85 -17.07
N VAL A 302 -4.61 -10.64 -16.09
CA VAL A 302 -5.93 -10.53 -15.44
C VAL A 302 -5.80 -10.63 -13.93
N ASN A 303 -6.53 -9.79 -13.21
CA ASN A 303 -6.48 -9.79 -11.75
C ASN A 303 -7.86 -9.47 -11.14
N TYR A 304 -8.41 -10.39 -10.35
CA TYR A 304 -9.56 -10.10 -9.50
C TYR A 304 -9.12 -9.25 -8.31
N ILE A 305 -9.78 -8.11 -8.11
CA ILE A 305 -9.60 -7.29 -6.93
C ILE A 305 -10.67 -7.59 -5.88
N ASP A 306 -10.44 -7.19 -4.63
CA ASP A 306 -11.28 -7.61 -3.49
C ASP A 306 -12.77 -7.26 -3.60
N ASN A 307 -13.14 -6.25 -4.38
CA ASN A 307 -14.54 -5.86 -4.62
C ASN A 307 -15.25 -6.67 -5.72
N GLY A 308 -14.63 -7.75 -6.21
CA GLY A 308 -15.21 -8.65 -7.22
C GLY A 308 -15.10 -8.14 -8.67
N LYS A 309 -14.40 -7.05 -8.92
CA LYS A 309 -14.10 -6.56 -10.27
C LYS A 309 -12.93 -7.31 -10.86
N LEU A 310 -13.01 -7.64 -12.14
CA LEU A 310 -11.91 -8.21 -12.90
C LEU A 310 -11.19 -7.10 -13.67
N VAL A 311 -9.93 -6.89 -13.37
CA VAL A 311 -9.07 -5.97 -14.09
C VAL A 311 -8.30 -6.74 -15.15
N CYS A 312 -8.35 -6.26 -16.39
CA CYS A 312 -7.70 -6.87 -17.53
C CYS A 312 -6.73 -5.87 -18.17
N MET A 313 -5.49 -6.28 -18.33
CA MET A 313 -4.47 -5.51 -19.03
C MET A 313 -4.28 -6.05 -20.43
N PHE A 314 -4.37 -5.17 -21.40
CA PHE A 314 -4.09 -5.43 -22.81
C PHE A 314 -2.85 -4.61 -23.23
N ASP A 315 -2.29 -4.93 -24.37
CA ASP A 315 -1.21 -4.13 -24.98
C ASP A 315 -1.61 -2.68 -25.29
N SER A 316 -2.91 -2.43 -25.37
CA SER A 316 -3.50 -1.15 -25.78
C SER A 316 -4.24 -0.41 -24.69
N SER A 317 -4.64 -1.09 -23.61
CA SER A 317 -5.48 -0.49 -22.56
C SER A 317 -5.52 -1.33 -21.30
N VAL A 318 -5.96 -0.72 -20.19
CA VAL A 318 -6.43 -1.42 -19.01
C VAL A 318 -7.95 -1.25 -18.93
N GLN A 319 -8.66 -2.36 -18.78
CA GLN A 319 -10.12 -2.41 -18.67
C GLN A 319 -10.54 -3.09 -17.37
N VAL A 320 -11.71 -2.74 -16.89
CA VAL A 320 -12.38 -3.39 -15.76
C VAL A 320 -13.64 -4.04 -16.27
N ILE A 321 -13.82 -5.32 -15.97
CA ILE A 321 -15.06 -6.06 -16.25
C ILE A 321 -15.82 -6.17 -14.92
N GLU A 322 -16.99 -5.57 -14.88
CA GLU A 322 -17.91 -5.63 -13.75
C GLU A 322 -19.32 -5.99 -14.29
N ASN A 323 -19.96 -6.99 -13.70
CA ASN A 323 -21.28 -7.49 -14.17
C ASN A 323 -21.31 -7.77 -15.66
N ASN A 324 -20.27 -8.44 -16.19
CA ASN A 324 -20.11 -8.76 -17.60
C ASN A 324 -20.06 -7.54 -18.55
N THR A 325 -19.71 -6.38 -18.03
CA THR A 325 -19.58 -5.15 -18.82
C THR A 325 -18.14 -4.64 -18.74
N PRO A 326 -17.39 -4.63 -19.86
CA PRO A 326 -16.04 -4.07 -19.89
C PRO A 326 -16.08 -2.54 -19.96
N LYS A 327 -15.18 -1.90 -19.24
CA LYS A 327 -14.96 -0.44 -19.24
C LYS A 327 -13.48 -0.14 -19.29
N THR A 328 -13.05 0.68 -20.24
CA THR A 328 -11.66 1.17 -20.30
C THR A 328 -11.41 2.18 -19.17
N ILE A 329 -10.36 1.93 -18.41
CA ILE A 329 -9.92 2.79 -17.29
C ILE A 329 -8.67 3.56 -17.68
N MET A 330 -7.77 2.96 -18.47
CA MET A 330 -6.51 3.56 -18.88
C MET A 330 -6.23 3.22 -20.34
N ASP A 331 -5.92 4.24 -21.14
CA ASP A 331 -5.41 4.05 -22.50
C ASP A 331 -3.88 3.94 -22.46
N LEU A 332 -3.34 2.96 -23.20
CA LEU A 332 -1.91 2.72 -23.34
C LEU A 332 -1.39 3.04 -24.74
N LYS A 333 -2.24 3.41 -25.70
CA LYS A 333 -1.86 3.77 -27.08
C LYS A 333 -1.54 5.25 -27.25
N GLU A 334 -2.17 6.13 -26.45
CA GLU A 334 -2.05 7.57 -26.59
C GLU A 334 -0.64 8.10 -26.24
N ASP A 335 0.04 7.47 -25.27
CA ASP A 335 1.35 7.87 -24.82
C ASP A 335 2.46 7.09 -25.54
N LYS A 336 3.35 7.80 -26.24
CA LYS A 336 4.38 7.17 -27.09
C LYS A 336 5.52 6.49 -26.35
N ASN A 337 5.73 6.80 -25.06
CA ASN A 337 6.91 6.38 -24.29
C ASN A 337 6.52 5.71 -22.97
N ILE A 338 5.51 4.84 -22.98
CA ILE A 338 5.18 4.03 -21.81
C ILE A 338 6.27 2.99 -21.63
N SER A 339 7.00 3.07 -20.51
CA SER A 339 8.04 2.11 -20.15
C SER A 339 7.51 0.95 -19.33
N PHE A 340 6.51 1.21 -18.48
CA PHE A 340 5.91 0.21 -17.60
C PHE A 340 4.42 0.48 -17.41
N ALA A 341 3.65 -0.59 -17.23
CA ALA A 341 2.25 -0.54 -16.82
C ALA A 341 1.94 -1.79 -15.97
N GLY A 342 0.94 -1.72 -15.09
CA GLY A 342 0.56 -2.85 -14.26
C GLY A 342 -0.79 -2.70 -13.58
N ILE A 343 -1.35 -3.86 -13.19
CA ILE A 343 -2.67 -4.01 -12.56
C ILE A 343 -2.61 -4.72 -11.20
N ASP A 344 -1.42 -4.92 -10.63
CA ASP A 344 -1.23 -5.73 -9.41
C ASP A 344 -1.38 -4.92 -8.10
N LEU A 345 -1.87 -3.68 -8.20
CA LEU A 345 -2.27 -2.88 -7.03
C LEU A 345 -3.65 -3.29 -6.52
N TYR A 346 -3.95 -3.06 -5.24
CA TYR A 346 -5.23 -3.51 -4.64
C TYR A 346 -6.46 -2.90 -5.32
N ASP A 347 -6.46 -1.61 -5.61
CA ASP A 347 -7.61 -0.88 -6.14
C ASP A 347 -7.23 0.14 -7.22
N SER A 348 -6.03 0.01 -7.77
CA SER A 348 -5.47 0.98 -8.71
C SER A 348 -4.72 0.28 -9.83
N THR A 349 -4.55 0.97 -10.93
CA THR A 349 -3.67 0.62 -12.04
C THR A 349 -2.71 1.78 -12.29
N PHE A 350 -1.57 1.50 -12.90
CA PHE A 350 -0.58 2.52 -13.19
C PHE A 350 0.05 2.36 -14.58
N LYS A 351 0.57 3.47 -15.11
CA LYS A 351 1.55 3.49 -16.19
C LYS A 351 2.68 4.45 -15.86
N ALA A 352 3.89 4.10 -16.25
CA ALA A 352 5.07 4.93 -16.14
C ALA A 352 5.52 5.36 -17.55
N ILE A 353 5.61 6.66 -17.74
CA ILE A 353 5.89 7.32 -19.02
C ILE A 353 7.24 7.99 -18.93
N GLU A 354 8.10 7.76 -19.90
CA GLU A 354 9.36 8.49 -20.02
C GLU A 354 9.12 9.82 -20.76
N GLU A 355 9.35 10.94 -20.08
CA GLU A 355 9.19 12.29 -20.61
C GLU A 355 10.56 12.94 -20.78
N SER A 356 10.88 13.41 -21.99
CA SER A 356 12.09 14.21 -22.21
C SER A 356 12.00 15.53 -21.45
N SER A 357 12.97 15.82 -20.60
CA SER A 357 13.04 17.05 -19.80
C SER A 357 14.14 18.01 -20.26
N GLY A 358 14.82 17.71 -21.39
CA GLY A 358 15.89 18.50 -22.01
C GLY A 358 16.67 17.70 -23.04
N LEU A 359 17.78 18.27 -23.51
CA LEU A 359 18.61 17.64 -24.54
C LEU A 359 19.29 16.34 -24.09
N PHE A 360 19.51 16.18 -22.77
CA PHE A 360 20.23 15.03 -22.18
C PHE A 360 19.60 14.49 -20.91
N SER A 361 18.36 14.86 -20.61
CA SER A 361 17.66 14.43 -19.40
C SER A 361 16.25 13.94 -19.71
N ALA A 362 15.81 12.93 -19.01
CA ALA A 362 14.46 12.44 -19.06
C ALA A 362 13.95 12.19 -17.63
N ASN A 363 12.65 12.37 -17.46
CA ASN A 363 11.91 12.13 -16.23
C ASN A 363 11.08 10.86 -16.39
N THR A 364 10.70 10.23 -15.28
CA THR A 364 9.62 9.25 -15.27
C THR A 364 8.40 9.87 -14.63
N LYS A 365 7.30 9.90 -15.35
CA LYS A 365 5.98 10.27 -14.86
C LYS A 365 5.16 9.03 -14.63
N VAL A 366 4.73 8.79 -13.40
CA VAL A 366 3.86 7.68 -13.02
C VAL A 366 2.44 8.20 -12.89
N GLU A 367 1.55 7.73 -13.74
CA GLU A 367 0.12 8.00 -13.67
C GLU A 367 -0.57 6.82 -13.00
N ILE A 368 -1.33 7.07 -11.94
CA ILE A 368 -2.02 6.07 -11.13
C ILE A 368 -3.50 6.38 -11.18
N ILE A 369 -4.32 5.40 -11.54
CA ILE A 369 -5.78 5.56 -11.61
C ILE A 369 -6.42 4.59 -10.61
N ASN A 370 -7.21 5.11 -9.69
CA ASN A 370 -8.02 4.29 -8.80
C ASN A 370 -9.21 3.70 -9.58
N ILE A 371 -9.38 2.38 -9.51
CA ILE A 371 -10.37 1.63 -10.30
C ILE A 371 -11.81 1.91 -9.85
N ASN A 372 -12.01 2.28 -8.58
CA ASN A 372 -13.35 2.45 -8.03
C ASN A 372 -13.96 3.83 -8.29
N ASN A 373 -13.15 4.88 -8.28
CA ASN A 373 -13.60 6.26 -8.43
C ASN A 373 -12.94 7.01 -9.59
N GLU A 374 -12.08 6.32 -10.35
CA GLU A 374 -11.36 6.85 -11.52
C GLU A 374 -10.48 8.08 -11.20
N LYS A 375 -10.18 8.31 -9.92
CA LYS A 375 -9.30 9.40 -9.52
C LYS A 375 -7.90 9.13 -10.06
N LYS A 376 -7.37 10.10 -10.80
CA LYS A 376 -6.01 10.08 -11.31
C LYS A 376 -5.07 10.81 -10.36
N ASN A 377 -3.99 10.14 -9.99
CA ASN A 377 -2.87 10.70 -9.24
C ASN A 377 -1.61 10.62 -10.09
N VAL A 378 -0.66 11.52 -9.86
CA VAL A 378 0.58 11.60 -10.65
C VAL A 378 1.76 11.78 -9.72
N TYR A 379 2.82 11.05 -10.01
CA TYR A 379 4.14 11.23 -9.41
C TYR A 379 5.18 11.43 -10.52
N THR A 380 6.13 12.35 -10.34
CA THR A 380 7.18 12.60 -11.31
C THR A 380 8.53 12.61 -10.63
N VAL A 381 9.45 11.78 -11.12
CA VAL A 381 10.84 11.73 -10.68
C VAL A 381 11.79 12.17 -11.80
N LYS A 382 12.84 12.94 -11.45
CA LYS A 382 13.84 13.49 -12.39
C LYS A 382 14.89 12.46 -12.81
N SER A 383 14.44 11.25 -13.09
CA SER A 383 15.29 10.15 -13.53
C SER A 383 14.44 9.14 -14.31
N VAL A 384 15.10 8.34 -15.16
CA VAL A 384 14.43 7.26 -15.89
C VAL A 384 14.35 6.02 -15.02
N ALA A 385 13.15 5.50 -14.83
CA ALA A 385 12.94 4.23 -14.11
C ALA A 385 13.48 3.06 -14.95
N LYS A 386 14.39 2.28 -14.37
CA LYS A 386 14.96 1.06 -14.97
C LYS A 386 14.07 -0.16 -14.78
N SER A 387 13.32 -0.20 -13.68
CA SER A 387 12.29 -1.20 -13.42
C SER A 387 11.25 -0.66 -12.44
N VAL A 388 10.07 -1.23 -12.50
CA VAL A 388 8.95 -0.93 -11.59
C VAL A 388 8.43 -2.23 -11.03
N LYS A 389 8.17 -2.25 -9.73
CA LYS A 389 7.52 -3.36 -9.02
C LYS A 389 6.41 -2.82 -8.13
N THR A 390 5.38 -3.60 -7.96
CA THR A 390 4.19 -3.23 -7.17
C THR A 390 3.92 -4.26 -6.09
N ASN A 391 3.42 -3.79 -4.97
CA ASN A 391 2.90 -4.65 -3.90
C ASN A 391 1.82 -3.90 -3.11
N GLY A 392 0.60 -4.39 -3.15
CA GLY A 392 -0.53 -3.78 -2.44
C GLY A 392 -0.82 -2.37 -2.95
N ASN A 393 -0.54 -1.35 -2.14
CA ASN A 393 -0.71 0.06 -2.49
C ASN A 393 0.62 0.79 -2.71
N VAL A 394 1.71 0.04 -2.91
CA VAL A 394 3.05 0.60 -3.07
C VAL A 394 3.60 0.29 -4.45
N ILE A 395 4.22 1.27 -5.06
CA ILE A 395 4.96 1.18 -6.32
C ILE A 395 6.42 1.49 -6.01
N ALA A 396 7.32 0.57 -6.32
CA ALA A 396 8.76 0.74 -6.20
C ALA A 396 9.37 1.07 -7.56
N LEU A 397 10.07 2.19 -7.65
CA LEU A 397 10.75 2.71 -8.83
C LEU A 397 12.26 2.53 -8.65
N ASN A 398 12.87 1.64 -9.40
CA ASN A 398 14.33 1.52 -9.45
C ASN A 398 14.88 2.55 -10.45
N LEU A 399 15.63 3.52 -9.97
CA LEU A 399 16.23 4.60 -10.76
C LEU A 399 17.72 4.36 -11.08
N GLY A 400 18.25 3.23 -10.57
CA GLY A 400 19.64 2.80 -10.78
C GLY A 400 20.56 3.21 -9.64
N THR A 401 20.56 4.45 -9.21
CA THR A 401 21.35 4.98 -8.09
C THR A 401 20.52 5.05 -6.79
N GLU A 402 19.21 4.95 -6.93
CA GLU A 402 18.28 4.99 -5.80
C GLU A 402 17.02 4.19 -6.14
N ILE A 403 16.29 3.79 -5.11
CA ILE A 403 14.98 3.17 -5.22
C ILE A 403 13.99 4.03 -4.46
N GLU A 404 12.95 4.49 -5.16
CA GLU A 404 11.86 5.23 -4.55
C GLU A 404 10.62 4.38 -4.39
N PHE A 405 9.95 4.51 -3.25
CA PHE A 405 8.67 3.87 -2.95
C PHE A 405 7.60 4.94 -2.85
N ILE A 406 6.58 4.84 -3.69
CA ILE A 406 5.43 5.74 -3.70
C ILE A 406 4.14 4.99 -3.40
N ASP A 407 3.16 5.68 -2.84
CA ASP A 407 1.82 5.12 -2.65
C ASP A 407 0.90 5.39 -3.87
N THR A 408 -0.31 4.82 -3.85
CA THR A 408 -1.31 5.02 -4.91
C THR A 408 -1.89 6.43 -4.98
N ASN A 409 -1.58 7.31 -4.01
CA ASN A 409 -1.88 8.75 -4.09
C ASN A 409 -0.78 9.53 -4.83
N GLY A 410 0.29 8.88 -5.27
CA GLY A 410 1.45 9.52 -5.87
C GLY A 410 2.35 10.21 -4.85
N TRP A 411 2.40 9.72 -3.63
CA TRP A 411 3.23 10.29 -2.58
C TRP A 411 4.46 9.44 -2.34
N LEU A 412 5.62 10.09 -2.23
CA LEU A 412 6.85 9.44 -1.86
C LEU A 412 6.76 8.94 -0.40
N ILE A 413 6.91 7.63 -0.22
CA ILE A 413 6.90 6.98 1.09
C ILE A 413 8.31 6.89 1.63
N LYS A 414 9.25 6.44 0.78
CA LYS A 414 10.62 6.15 1.18
C LYS A 414 11.56 6.16 -0.02
N ARG A 415 12.84 6.51 0.23
CA ARG A 415 13.93 6.48 -0.73
C ARG A 415 15.12 5.74 -0.12
N TYR A 416 15.72 4.84 -0.87
CA TYR A 416 16.97 4.18 -0.55
C TYR A 416 18.00 4.50 -1.62
N ASN A 417 19.19 4.89 -1.22
CA ASN A 417 20.34 5.05 -2.09
C ASN A 417 21.04 3.69 -2.21
N SER A 418 21.40 3.29 -3.43
CA SER A 418 22.10 2.04 -3.73
C SER A 418 23.61 2.26 -3.77
#